data_345a03c4a0d732efe8b6bf6bf1060a4e
#
_entry.id   345a03c4a0d732efe8b6bf6bf1060a4e
#
_cell.length_a   1.000
_cell.length_b   1.000
_cell.length_c   1.000
_cell.angle_alpha   90.00
_cell.angle_beta   90.00
_cell.angle_gamma   90.00
#
_symmetry.space_group_name_H-M   'P 1'
#
loop_
_entity.id
_entity.type
_entity.pdbx_description
1 polymer ?
#
loop_
_entity_poly.entity_id
_entity_poly.type
_entity_poly.pdbx_seq_one_letter_code
_entity_poly.pdbx_strand_id
1 'polypeptide(L)'
;MKVLLLLSYLTGFSLFCTAQAPLPAKNLSIFGRGMYPGDDTTYALLQDAGFNTVMLSSFYIHADGDLYSGDDSKHPIIHDGKWVGDTAYLRRVAGLKKTARIEILLEGRWYNQPPNTFDFMRDWVDATKQVPGVVTGTGEEGTLFKICKVLKEVVGADAFCIDDESVYDTHSVIEMSKIAARLKMHMTLCPFRINDFWKTVLQNTDPKVVDAIYLQCYDGGTRANPGIWKAAMGAVQPVYPIFMCRGSFSTCESSHNSKTVDEIKNEMRRFKVDYPQMSGASIWQMADVKNFVKMNCAVTDPASGSAKTVKEFLAQIKESLSTGL
;
A
#
# COMPACT_ATOMS: atom_id res chain seq x y z
N MET A 1 29.45 -54.94 13.79
CA MET A 1 28.21 -54.18 13.96
C MET A 1 28.55 -52.71 14.18
N LYS A 2 28.43 -51.88 13.15
CA LYS A 2 28.65 -50.42 13.27
C LYS A 2 27.25 -49.76 13.23
N VAL A 3 26.89 -49.13 14.31
CA VAL A 3 25.62 -48.40 14.44
C VAL A 3 25.89 -46.99 13.85
N LEU A 4 25.23 -46.65 12.75
CA LEU A 4 25.22 -45.32 12.15
C LEU A 4 24.15 -44.50 12.86
N LEU A 5 24.57 -43.50 13.65
CA LEU A 5 23.67 -42.48 14.18
C LEU A 5 23.40 -41.44 13.06
N LEU A 6 22.18 -41.42 12.54
CA LEU A 6 21.66 -40.35 11.71
C LEU A 6 21.23 -39.21 12.66
N LEU A 7 22.01 -38.11 12.71
CA LEU A 7 21.56 -36.84 13.28
C LEU A 7 20.68 -36.13 12.23
N SER A 8 19.39 -36.16 12.47
CA SER A 8 18.43 -35.28 11.75
C SER A 8 18.55 -33.86 12.26
N TYR A 9 19.11 -32.97 11.45
CA TYR A 9 19.05 -31.52 11.66
C TYR A 9 17.61 -31.06 11.39
N LEU A 10 16.81 -30.95 12.44
CA LEU A 10 15.60 -30.14 12.46
C LEU A 10 16.01 -28.69 12.54
N THR A 11 16.15 -28.00 11.41
CA THR A 11 16.19 -26.54 11.36
C THR A 11 14.81 -26.04 11.76
N GLY A 12 14.65 -25.73 13.05
CA GLY A 12 13.47 -25.07 13.57
C GLY A 12 13.37 -23.67 12.95
N PHE A 13 12.50 -23.51 11.95
CA PHE A 13 11.99 -22.21 11.58
C PHE A 13 11.17 -21.72 12.77
N SER A 14 11.75 -20.89 13.62
CA SER A 14 11.01 -20.13 14.61
C SER A 14 10.05 -19.21 13.83
N LEU A 15 8.80 -19.59 13.77
CA LEU A 15 7.71 -18.70 13.39
C LEU A 15 7.69 -17.55 14.41
N PHE A 16 8.40 -16.48 14.10
CA PHE A 16 8.23 -15.22 14.81
C PHE A 16 6.82 -14.73 14.49
N CYS A 17 5.89 -15.06 15.36
CA CYS A 17 4.60 -14.37 15.41
C CYS A 17 4.90 -12.92 15.85
N THR A 18 5.40 -12.10 14.91
CA THR A 18 5.62 -10.67 15.18
C THR A 18 4.26 -10.04 15.39
N ALA A 19 4.11 -9.38 16.55
CA ALA A 19 2.93 -8.57 16.80
C ALA A 19 2.73 -7.59 15.63
N GLN A 20 1.48 -7.41 15.24
CA GLN A 20 1.09 -6.44 14.23
C GLN A 20 1.59 -5.04 14.61
N ALA A 21 2.24 -4.34 13.68
CA ALA A 21 2.69 -2.98 13.93
C ALA A 21 1.47 -2.03 13.94
N PRO A 22 1.26 -1.29 15.05
CA PRO A 22 0.18 -0.32 15.10
C PRO A 22 0.44 0.83 14.12
N LEU A 23 -0.62 1.58 13.83
CA LEU A 23 -0.49 2.82 13.06
C LEU A 23 0.42 3.80 13.82
N PRO A 24 1.46 4.37 13.17
CA PRO A 24 2.32 5.35 13.82
C PRO A 24 1.57 6.61 14.25
N ALA A 25 1.90 7.16 15.43
CA ALA A 25 1.28 8.40 15.93
C ALA A 25 1.44 9.59 14.97
N LYS A 26 2.58 9.65 14.27
CA LYS A 26 2.80 10.50 13.09
C LYS A 26 3.09 9.58 11.92
N ASN A 27 2.16 9.48 10.98
CA ASN A 27 2.26 8.57 9.85
C ASN A 27 2.83 9.28 8.61
N LEU A 28 4.09 9.05 8.33
CA LEU A 28 4.73 9.46 7.08
C LEU A 28 4.93 8.23 6.22
N SER A 29 4.16 8.14 5.14
CA SER A 29 4.12 6.96 4.30
C SER A 29 4.56 7.21 2.87
N ILE A 30 5.02 6.15 2.22
CA ILE A 30 5.42 6.15 0.82
C ILE A 30 4.87 4.91 0.13
N PHE A 31 4.35 5.11 -1.08
CA PHE A 31 3.95 4.03 -1.96
C PHE A 31 5.14 3.52 -2.76
N GLY A 32 5.33 2.21 -2.74
CA GLY A 32 6.53 1.56 -3.23
C GLY A 32 6.39 0.89 -4.60
N ARG A 33 5.79 1.57 -5.59
CA ARG A 33 5.77 1.05 -6.96
C ARG A 33 7.18 0.98 -7.53
N GLY A 34 7.49 -0.09 -8.29
CA GLY A 34 8.83 -0.38 -8.77
C GLY A 34 9.77 -0.97 -7.71
N MET A 35 9.19 -1.58 -6.65
CA MET A 35 9.96 -2.23 -5.59
C MET A 35 10.01 -3.75 -5.70
N TYR A 36 9.15 -4.38 -6.51
CA TYR A 36 9.21 -5.83 -6.73
C TYR A 36 9.88 -6.15 -8.07
N PRO A 37 10.83 -7.08 -8.15
CA PRO A 37 11.56 -7.68 -7.02
C PRO A 37 12.45 -6.68 -6.28
N GLY A 38 12.70 -5.50 -6.88
CA GLY A 38 13.47 -4.41 -6.32
C GLY A 38 14.98 -4.68 -6.20
N ASP A 39 15.67 -3.72 -5.63
CA ASP A 39 17.12 -3.77 -5.36
C ASP A 39 17.42 -3.34 -3.92
N ASP A 40 18.56 -3.81 -3.38
CA ASP A 40 18.95 -3.55 -2.00
C ASP A 40 19.14 -2.04 -1.73
N THR A 41 19.59 -1.28 -2.74
CA THR A 41 19.80 0.18 -2.61
C THR A 41 18.51 0.91 -2.36
N THR A 42 17.43 0.57 -3.07
CA THR A 42 16.10 1.18 -2.89
C THR A 42 15.58 0.94 -1.49
N TYR A 43 15.72 -0.29 -0.99
CA TYR A 43 15.25 -0.65 0.36
C TYR A 43 16.09 0.04 1.45
N ALA A 44 17.41 0.13 1.29
CA ALA A 44 18.28 0.87 2.20
C ALA A 44 17.93 2.36 2.23
N LEU A 45 17.68 2.98 1.06
CA LEU A 45 17.25 4.39 0.98
C LEU A 45 15.94 4.64 1.72
N LEU A 46 14.96 3.74 1.62
CA LEU A 46 13.69 3.86 2.35
C LEU A 46 13.88 3.74 3.87
N GLN A 47 14.72 2.81 4.32
CA GLN A 47 15.07 2.68 5.73
C GLN A 47 15.73 3.95 6.26
N ASP A 48 16.71 4.48 5.54
CA ASP A 48 17.44 5.71 5.90
C ASP A 48 16.55 6.96 5.88
N ALA A 49 15.62 7.04 4.93
CA ALA A 49 14.71 8.17 4.80
C ALA A 49 13.77 8.32 5.98
N GLY A 50 13.49 7.21 6.71
CA GLY A 50 12.67 7.21 7.92
C GLY A 50 11.19 7.47 7.65
N PHE A 51 10.66 6.98 6.54
CA PHE A 51 9.22 6.74 6.39
C PHE A 51 8.85 5.59 7.33
N ASN A 52 7.78 5.78 8.09
CA ASN A 52 7.37 4.81 9.10
C ASN A 52 6.17 3.95 8.67
N THR A 53 5.69 4.14 7.46
CA THR A 53 4.80 3.21 6.75
C THR A 53 5.25 3.11 5.29
N VAL A 54 5.41 1.90 4.80
CA VAL A 54 5.74 1.61 3.41
C VAL A 54 4.63 0.74 2.82
N MET A 55 3.98 1.26 1.79
CA MET A 55 2.99 0.52 1.02
C MET A 55 3.68 -0.18 -0.12
N LEU A 56 3.79 -1.48 -0.04
CA LEU A 56 4.27 -2.31 -1.14
C LEU A 56 3.18 -2.32 -2.22
N SER A 57 3.50 -1.81 -3.39
CA SER A 57 2.57 -1.68 -4.50
C SER A 57 3.22 -2.06 -5.84
N SER A 58 2.48 -2.50 -6.82
CA SER A 58 1.04 -2.80 -6.78
C SER A 58 0.85 -4.30 -6.80
N PHE A 59 -0.19 -4.80 -6.16
CA PHE A 59 -0.53 -6.22 -6.24
C PHE A 59 -1.92 -6.40 -6.81
N TYR A 60 -2.09 -7.45 -7.63
CA TYR A 60 -3.34 -7.76 -8.31
C TYR A 60 -3.73 -9.21 -8.09
N ILE A 61 -5.00 -9.41 -7.83
CA ILE A 61 -5.63 -10.72 -7.91
C ILE A 61 -5.98 -11.00 -9.37
N HIS A 62 -5.76 -12.23 -9.82
CA HIS A 62 -6.01 -12.65 -11.19
C HIS A 62 -7.05 -13.78 -11.24
N ALA A 63 -7.68 -13.98 -12.40
CA ALA A 63 -8.75 -14.98 -12.61
C ALA A 63 -8.36 -16.43 -12.30
N ASP A 64 -7.06 -16.73 -12.34
CA ASP A 64 -6.49 -18.06 -12.04
C ASP A 64 -6.40 -18.40 -10.55
N GLY A 65 -6.76 -17.48 -9.66
CA GLY A 65 -6.68 -17.69 -8.22
C GLY A 65 -5.36 -17.21 -7.60
N ASP A 66 -4.52 -16.57 -8.37
CA ASP A 66 -3.17 -16.18 -8.00
C ASP A 66 -3.04 -14.68 -7.72
N LEU A 67 -1.95 -14.31 -7.03
CA LEU A 67 -1.57 -12.91 -6.83
C LEU A 67 -0.33 -12.58 -7.65
N TYR A 68 -0.37 -11.44 -8.32
CA TYR A 68 0.72 -10.91 -9.16
C TYR A 68 1.21 -9.56 -8.65
N SER A 69 2.46 -9.24 -8.95
CA SER A 69 3.00 -7.89 -8.78
C SER A 69 2.81 -7.08 -10.06
N GLY A 70 2.57 -5.76 -9.92
CA GLY A 70 2.51 -4.85 -11.04
C GLY A 70 3.82 -4.69 -11.82
N ASP A 71 4.93 -5.02 -11.17
CA ASP A 71 6.25 -4.99 -11.79
C ASP A 71 6.57 -6.29 -12.56
N ASP A 72 5.81 -7.38 -12.30
CA ASP A 72 5.87 -8.64 -13.04
C ASP A 72 4.46 -9.24 -13.20
N SER A 73 3.80 -8.92 -14.29
CA SER A 73 2.46 -9.44 -14.59
C SER A 73 2.45 -10.81 -15.27
N LYS A 74 3.61 -11.43 -15.49
CA LYS A 74 3.74 -12.72 -16.19
C LYS A 74 3.86 -13.89 -15.23
N HIS A 75 4.44 -13.64 -14.06
CA HIS A 75 4.70 -14.68 -13.09
C HIS A 75 3.98 -14.35 -11.78
N PRO A 76 3.18 -15.28 -11.23
CA PRO A 76 2.55 -15.07 -9.94
C PRO A 76 3.62 -14.99 -8.84
N ILE A 77 3.31 -14.23 -7.80
CA ILE A 77 4.10 -14.19 -6.57
C ILE A 77 3.50 -15.08 -5.47
N ILE A 78 2.19 -15.30 -5.55
CA ILE A 78 1.49 -16.32 -4.75
C ILE A 78 0.71 -17.20 -5.73
N HIS A 79 0.98 -18.51 -5.69
CA HIS A 79 0.32 -19.53 -6.47
C HIS A 79 -0.19 -20.64 -5.55
N ASP A 80 -1.45 -21.03 -5.72
CA ASP A 80 -2.11 -22.06 -4.88
C ASP A 80 -1.89 -21.84 -3.37
N GLY A 81 -2.03 -20.59 -2.91
CA GLY A 81 -1.85 -20.21 -1.51
C GLY A 81 -0.43 -20.38 -0.98
N LYS A 82 0.61 -20.36 -1.83
CA LYS A 82 2.02 -20.45 -1.47
C LYS A 82 2.81 -19.32 -2.11
N TRP A 83 3.80 -18.82 -1.40
CA TRP A 83 4.76 -17.89 -1.97
C TRP A 83 5.65 -18.57 -3.01
N VAL A 84 5.65 -18.05 -4.23
CA VAL A 84 6.48 -18.52 -5.34
C VAL A 84 7.38 -17.41 -5.91
N GLY A 85 7.25 -16.20 -5.39
CA GLY A 85 8.02 -15.04 -5.81
C GLY A 85 9.48 -15.03 -5.31
N ASP A 86 10.18 -13.91 -5.58
CA ASP A 86 11.57 -13.73 -5.19
C ASP A 86 11.78 -13.78 -3.66
N THR A 87 12.65 -14.67 -3.20
CA THR A 87 13.00 -14.79 -1.77
C THR A 87 13.91 -13.64 -1.29
N ALA A 88 14.65 -12.98 -2.18
CA ALA A 88 15.44 -11.80 -1.82
C ALA A 88 14.52 -10.63 -1.48
N TYR A 89 13.37 -10.51 -2.17
CA TYR A 89 12.32 -9.56 -1.83
C TYR A 89 11.85 -9.72 -0.38
N LEU A 90 11.58 -10.95 0.08
CA LEU A 90 11.16 -11.20 1.47
C LEU A 90 12.20 -10.71 2.48
N ARG A 91 13.49 -10.88 2.23
CA ARG A 91 14.56 -10.37 3.11
C ARG A 91 14.58 -8.85 3.16
N ARG A 92 14.37 -8.18 2.00
CA ARG A 92 14.30 -6.71 1.91
C ARG A 92 13.11 -6.17 2.69
N VAL A 93 11.93 -6.76 2.52
CA VAL A 93 10.72 -6.39 3.29
C VAL A 93 10.93 -6.61 4.78
N ALA A 94 11.51 -7.75 5.19
CA ALA A 94 11.83 -8.01 6.60
C ALA A 94 12.83 -6.96 7.18
N GLY A 95 13.71 -6.43 6.35
CA GLY A 95 14.58 -5.30 6.68
C GLY A 95 13.76 -4.04 6.98
N LEU A 96 12.88 -3.63 6.07
CA LEU A 96 11.99 -2.46 6.23
C LEU A 96 11.10 -2.58 7.46
N LYS A 97 10.56 -3.77 7.73
CA LYS A 97 9.66 -4.02 8.86
C LYS A 97 10.28 -3.70 10.23
N LYS A 98 11.60 -3.59 10.33
CA LYS A 98 12.28 -3.18 11.57
C LYS A 98 12.03 -1.71 11.93
N THR A 99 11.68 -0.89 10.96
CA THR A 99 11.54 0.57 11.11
C THR A 99 10.22 1.12 10.59
N ALA A 100 9.47 0.32 9.84
CA ALA A 100 8.23 0.75 9.22
C ALA A 100 7.13 -0.31 9.33
N ARG A 101 5.88 0.15 9.42
CA ARG A 101 4.69 -0.66 9.16
C ARG A 101 4.65 -1.00 7.67
N ILE A 102 4.34 -2.24 7.35
CA ILE A 102 4.27 -2.74 5.97
C ILE A 102 2.82 -2.94 5.57
N GLU A 103 2.39 -2.25 4.55
CA GLU A 103 1.05 -2.41 3.97
C GLU A 103 1.13 -2.93 2.54
N ILE A 104 0.16 -3.74 2.14
CA ILE A 104 0.03 -4.28 0.78
C ILE A 104 -1.04 -3.51 0.05
N LEU A 105 -0.68 -2.81 -1.02
CA LEU A 105 -1.65 -2.13 -1.86
C LEU A 105 -2.26 -3.10 -2.86
N LEU A 106 -3.56 -3.34 -2.72
CA LEU A 106 -4.36 -4.03 -3.73
C LEU A 106 -4.95 -2.96 -4.66
N GLU A 107 -4.54 -3.00 -5.90
CA GLU A 107 -5.02 -2.12 -6.97
C GLU A 107 -5.94 -2.87 -7.94
N GLY A 108 -6.78 -2.12 -8.66
CA GLY A 108 -7.35 -2.58 -9.91
C GLY A 108 -6.23 -2.89 -10.91
N ARG A 109 -6.53 -3.61 -11.98
CA ARG A 109 -5.58 -3.87 -13.04
C ARG A 109 -5.27 -2.56 -13.80
N TRP A 110 -4.17 -2.53 -14.55
CA TRP A 110 -3.79 -1.45 -15.47
C TRP A 110 -5.01 -0.83 -16.15
N TYR A 111 -5.19 0.48 -15.95
CA TYR A 111 -6.32 1.26 -16.48
C TYR A 111 -7.71 0.90 -15.92
N ASN A 112 -7.81 0.21 -14.78
CA ASN A 112 -9.09 -0.18 -14.18
C ASN A 112 -10.05 -0.89 -15.15
N GLN A 113 -9.53 -1.62 -16.14
CA GLN A 113 -10.33 -2.36 -17.10
C GLN A 113 -10.86 -3.66 -16.49
N PRO A 114 -12.16 -3.94 -16.59
CA PRO A 114 -12.73 -5.20 -16.13
C PRO A 114 -12.31 -6.39 -17.05
N PRO A 115 -12.17 -7.59 -16.47
CA PRO A 115 -12.23 -7.87 -15.04
C PRO A 115 -10.90 -7.50 -14.36
N ASN A 116 -10.97 -6.97 -13.15
CA ASN A 116 -9.81 -6.57 -12.34
C ASN A 116 -9.85 -7.17 -10.94
N THR A 117 -8.87 -6.84 -10.10
CA THR A 117 -8.76 -7.31 -8.71
C THR A 117 -10.09 -7.24 -7.96
N PHE A 118 -10.83 -6.15 -8.07
CA PHE A 118 -12.06 -5.93 -7.30
C PHE A 118 -13.27 -6.66 -7.90
N ASP A 119 -13.29 -6.90 -9.21
CA ASP A 119 -14.27 -7.81 -9.82
C ASP A 119 -14.07 -9.24 -9.29
N PHE A 120 -12.81 -9.71 -9.21
CA PHE A 120 -12.50 -11.03 -8.65
C PHE A 120 -12.81 -11.09 -7.16
N MET A 121 -12.45 -10.07 -6.38
CA MET A 121 -12.80 -10.00 -4.95
C MET A 121 -14.31 -10.11 -4.74
N ARG A 122 -15.12 -9.35 -5.50
CA ARG A 122 -16.59 -9.39 -5.43
C ARG A 122 -17.11 -10.80 -5.68
N ASP A 123 -16.57 -11.47 -6.69
CA ASP A 123 -17.04 -12.80 -7.06
C ASP A 123 -16.53 -13.89 -6.10
N TRP A 124 -15.35 -13.70 -5.52
CA TRP A 124 -14.72 -14.73 -4.66
C TRP A 124 -15.17 -14.70 -3.21
N VAL A 125 -15.64 -13.57 -2.70
CA VAL A 125 -16.20 -13.51 -1.32
C VAL A 125 -17.56 -14.21 -1.23
N ASP A 126 -18.27 -14.37 -2.33
CA ASP A 126 -19.58 -15.00 -2.39
C ASP A 126 -19.44 -16.54 -2.47
N ALA A 127 -19.65 -17.21 -1.33
CA ALA A 127 -19.54 -18.68 -1.25
C ALA A 127 -20.56 -19.44 -2.13
N THR A 128 -21.57 -18.77 -2.69
CA THR A 128 -22.56 -19.40 -3.59
C THR A 128 -22.09 -19.44 -5.04
N LYS A 129 -21.06 -18.64 -5.39
CA LYS A 129 -20.51 -18.64 -6.73
C LYS A 129 -19.57 -19.80 -6.99
N GLN A 130 -19.59 -20.27 -8.21
CA GLN A 130 -18.63 -21.26 -8.71
C GLN A 130 -17.69 -20.58 -9.70
N VAL A 131 -16.41 -20.48 -9.32
CA VAL A 131 -15.35 -19.88 -10.14
C VAL A 131 -14.30 -20.95 -10.43
N PRO A 132 -13.99 -21.26 -11.69
CA PRO A 132 -13.01 -22.28 -12.03
C PRO A 132 -11.64 -22.01 -11.37
N GLY A 133 -11.06 -23.01 -10.71
CA GLY A 133 -9.75 -22.89 -10.07
C GLY A 133 -9.73 -22.11 -8.74
N VAL A 134 -10.88 -21.59 -8.27
CA VAL A 134 -10.99 -20.76 -7.07
C VAL A 134 -11.93 -21.39 -6.07
N VAL A 135 -11.53 -21.43 -4.81
CA VAL A 135 -12.41 -21.75 -3.68
C VAL A 135 -13.01 -20.43 -3.20
N THR A 136 -14.31 -20.26 -3.43
CA THR A 136 -15.04 -19.02 -3.06
C THR A 136 -15.43 -19.03 -1.58
N GLY A 137 -15.80 -17.84 -1.09
CA GLY A 137 -16.09 -17.60 0.32
C GLY A 137 -14.88 -17.07 1.10
N THR A 138 -15.17 -16.58 2.30
CA THR A 138 -14.17 -15.94 3.17
C THR A 138 -13.56 -16.89 4.20
N GLY A 139 -13.93 -18.18 4.17
CA GLY A 139 -13.42 -19.23 5.06
C GLY A 139 -11.91 -19.48 4.91
N GLU A 140 -11.30 -20.25 5.80
CA GLU A 140 -9.87 -20.55 5.79
C GLU A 140 -9.43 -21.31 4.53
N GLU A 141 -10.33 -22.08 3.95
CA GLU A 141 -10.10 -22.79 2.68
C GLU A 141 -10.25 -21.89 1.45
N GLY A 142 -10.87 -20.71 1.59
CA GLY A 142 -11.08 -19.78 0.51
C GLY A 142 -9.77 -19.26 -0.08
N THR A 143 -9.73 -19.14 -1.40
CA THR A 143 -8.53 -18.68 -2.14
C THR A 143 -8.07 -17.31 -1.64
N LEU A 144 -9.02 -16.38 -1.45
CA LEU A 144 -8.70 -15.02 -0.97
C LEU A 144 -8.10 -15.05 0.45
N PHE A 145 -8.64 -15.88 1.35
CA PHE A 145 -8.07 -16.05 2.69
C PHE A 145 -6.63 -16.60 2.64
N LYS A 146 -6.38 -17.61 1.80
CA LYS A 146 -5.04 -18.20 1.64
C LYS A 146 -4.02 -17.19 1.11
N ILE A 147 -4.40 -16.38 0.12
CA ILE A 147 -3.55 -15.27 -0.37
C ILE A 147 -3.21 -14.32 0.77
N CYS A 148 -4.22 -13.83 1.49
CA CYS A 148 -4.04 -12.91 2.61
C CYS A 148 -3.17 -13.50 3.72
N LYS A 149 -3.34 -14.78 4.01
CA LYS A 149 -2.52 -15.51 4.98
C LYS A 149 -1.05 -15.54 4.59
N VAL A 150 -0.73 -15.79 3.31
CA VAL A 150 0.65 -15.76 2.81
C VAL A 150 1.23 -14.34 2.93
N LEU A 151 0.48 -13.31 2.57
CA LEU A 151 0.90 -11.92 2.73
C LEU A 151 1.20 -11.58 4.19
N LYS A 152 0.41 -12.09 5.13
CA LYS A 152 0.64 -11.94 6.58
C LYS A 152 1.86 -12.72 7.06
N GLU A 153 1.91 -14.02 6.81
CA GLU A 153 2.83 -14.94 7.47
C GLU A 153 4.20 -15.00 6.77
N VAL A 154 4.24 -14.82 5.45
CA VAL A 154 5.46 -14.94 4.65
C VAL A 154 6.05 -13.59 4.31
N VAL A 155 5.24 -12.65 3.80
CA VAL A 155 5.70 -11.29 3.49
C VAL A 155 5.82 -10.44 4.76
N GLY A 156 5.02 -10.73 5.78
CA GLY A 156 5.03 -10.01 7.05
C GLY A 156 4.23 -8.72 7.01
N ALA A 157 3.23 -8.61 6.15
CA ALA A 157 2.37 -7.45 6.05
C ALA A 157 1.57 -7.19 7.33
N ASP A 158 1.41 -5.92 7.67
CA ASP A 158 0.62 -5.46 8.82
C ASP A 158 -0.80 -5.07 8.41
N ALA A 159 -0.98 -4.62 7.16
CA ALA A 159 -2.27 -4.19 6.64
C ALA A 159 -2.42 -4.47 5.14
N PHE A 160 -3.69 -4.47 4.68
CA PHE A 160 -4.07 -4.35 3.28
C PHE A 160 -4.58 -2.94 3.03
N CYS A 161 -4.12 -2.30 1.96
CA CYS A 161 -4.63 -1.03 1.47
C CYS A 161 -5.51 -1.30 0.24
N ILE A 162 -6.76 -0.86 0.27
CA ILE A 162 -7.75 -1.09 -0.79
C ILE A 162 -7.84 0.16 -1.65
N ASP A 163 -7.44 0.03 -2.92
CA ASP A 163 -7.46 1.09 -3.93
C ASP A 163 -8.45 0.73 -5.05
N ASP A 164 -9.74 0.68 -4.69
CA ASP A 164 -10.81 0.43 -5.64
C ASP A 164 -11.28 1.74 -6.28
N GLU A 165 -10.99 1.90 -7.56
CA GLU A 165 -11.38 3.06 -8.36
C GLU A 165 -12.42 2.73 -9.43
N SER A 166 -12.97 1.51 -9.44
CA SER A 166 -13.76 1.02 -10.57
C SER A 166 -15.02 0.23 -10.20
N VAL A 167 -14.93 -0.71 -9.27
CA VAL A 167 -16.01 -1.67 -8.99
C VAL A 167 -16.92 -1.18 -7.87
N TYR A 168 -16.35 -0.63 -6.80
CA TYR A 168 -17.07 -0.04 -5.67
C TYR A 168 -18.10 -0.99 -5.04
N ASP A 169 -17.75 -2.28 -4.92
CA ASP A 169 -18.59 -3.28 -4.25
C ASP A 169 -18.38 -3.26 -2.74
N THR A 170 -19.36 -2.71 -2.00
CA THR A 170 -19.27 -2.58 -0.54
C THR A 170 -19.18 -3.92 0.17
N HIS A 171 -19.87 -4.96 -0.35
CA HIS A 171 -19.90 -6.27 0.29
C HIS A 171 -18.50 -6.90 0.30
N SER A 172 -17.81 -6.91 -0.84
CA SER A 172 -16.48 -7.51 -0.93
C SER A 172 -15.45 -6.84 -0.05
N VAL A 173 -15.47 -5.51 0.06
CA VAL A 173 -14.54 -4.77 0.93
C VAL A 173 -14.85 -5.00 2.41
N ILE A 174 -16.12 -5.09 2.80
CA ILE A 174 -16.53 -5.44 4.16
C ILE A 174 -16.08 -6.87 4.49
N GLU A 175 -16.29 -7.83 3.59
CA GLU A 175 -15.82 -9.21 3.78
C GLU A 175 -14.29 -9.31 3.86
N MET A 176 -13.57 -8.52 3.04
CA MET A 176 -12.11 -8.41 3.14
C MET A 176 -11.65 -7.90 4.52
N SER A 177 -12.38 -6.96 5.13
CA SER A 177 -12.09 -6.51 6.50
C SER A 177 -12.24 -7.62 7.53
N LYS A 178 -13.20 -8.53 7.36
CA LYS A 178 -13.37 -9.70 8.24
C LYS A 178 -12.22 -10.71 8.06
N ILE A 179 -11.72 -10.89 6.85
CA ILE A 179 -10.51 -11.69 6.61
C ILE A 179 -9.32 -11.07 7.34
N ALA A 180 -9.11 -9.75 7.18
CA ALA A 180 -8.05 -9.01 7.87
C ALA A 180 -8.14 -9.20 9.40
N ALA A 181 -9.34 -9.02 9.99
CA ALA A 181 -9.57 -9.21 11.42
C ALA A 181 -9.19 -10.62 11.91
N ARG A 182 -9.60 -11.68 11.17
CA ARG A 182 -9.28 -13.06 11.52
C ARG A 182 -7.78 -13.35 11.44
N LEU A 183 -7.11 -12.76 10.49
CA LEU A 183 -5.65 -12.84 10.34
C LEU A 183 -4.90 -11.93 11.32
N LYS A 184 -5.61 -11.17 12.16
CA LYS A 184 -5.01 -10.14 13.03
C LYS A 184 -4.19 -9.14 12.20
N MET A 185 -4.74 -8.68 11.09
CA MET A 185 -4.21 -7.61 10.24
C MET A 185 -5.10 -6.39 10.32
N HIS A 186 -4.56 -5.25 9.92
CA HIS A 186 -5.36 -4.07 9.64
C HIS A 186 -5.77 -4.02 8.16
N MET A 187 -6.67 -3.11 7.87
CA MET A 187 -7.01 -2.71 6.52
C MET A 187 -7.00 -1.19 6.45
N THR A 188 -6.56 -0.64 5.34
CA THR A 188 -6.60 0.79 5.05
C THR A 188 -7.31 1.03 3.73
N LEU A 189 -7.82 2.23 3.52
CA LEU A 189 -8.56 2.59 2.32
C LEU A 189 -7.85 3.70 1.58
N CYS A 190 -7.87 3.67 0.23
CA CYS A 190 -7.20 4.63 -0.63
C CYS A 190 -8.19 5.33 -1.58
N PRO A 191 -9.18 6.11 -1.06
CA PRO A 191 -10.15 6.80 -1.89
C PRO A 191 -9.56 7.98 -2.64
N PHE A 192 -10.11 8.26 -3.85
CA PHE A 192 -9.81 9.51 -4.55
C PHE A 192 -11.03 10.43 -4.71
N ARG A 193 -12.23 9.94 -4.42
CA ARG A 193 -13.50 10.70 -4.51
C ARG A 193 -14.31 10.62 -3.22
N ILE A 194 -15.17 11.62 -3.03
CA ILE A 194 -16.32 11.53 -2.11
C ILE A 194 -17.34 10.62 -2.78
N ASN A 195 -17.65 9.49 -2.15
CA ASN A 195 -18.50 8.45 -2.71
C ASN A 195 -19.21 7.72 -1.56
N ASP A 196 -20.51 7.49 -1.66
CA ASP A 196 -21.30 6.78 -0.66
C ASP A 196 -20.81 5.35 -0.41
N PHE A 197 -20.12 4.76 -1.36
CA PHE A 197 -19.42 3.48 -1.20
C PHE A 197 -18.49 3.51 0.03
N TRP A 198 -17.57 4.49 0.11
CA TRP A 198 -16.62 4.59 1.22
C TRP A 198 -17.33 4.82 2.56
N LYS A 199 -18.39 5.63 2.56
CA LYS A 199 -19.22 5.85 3.75
C LYS A 199 -19.87 4.55 4.23
N THR A 200 -20.44 3.76 3.32
CA THR A 200 -21.06 2.48 3.63
C THR A 200 -20.05 1.49 4.17
N VAL A 201 -18.85 1.40 3.56
CA VAL A 201 -17.75 0.55 4.04
C VAL A 201 -17.36 0.94 5.47
N LEU A 202 -17.14 2.23 5.74
CA LEU A 202 -16.73 2.72 7.06
C LEU A 202 -17.78 2.47 8.15
N GLN A 203 -19.06 2.57 7.81
CA GLN A 203 -20.14 2.31 8.75
C GLN A 203 -20.33 0.83 9.10
N ASN A 204 -19.83 -0.08 8.26
CA ASN A 204 -20.03 -1.53 8.39
C ASN A 204 -18.73 -2.29 8.68
N THR A 205 -17.66 -1.59 9.00
CA THR A 205 -16.36 -2.19 9.37
C THR A 205 -15.92 -1.76 10.77
N ASP A 206 -15.15 -2.62 11.45
CA ASP A 206 -14.59 -2.28 12.77
C ASP A 206 -13.46 -1.24 12.58
N PRO A 207 -13.54 -0.06 13.23
CA PRO A 207 -12.48 0.95 13.14
C PRO A 207 -11.15 0.51 13.78
N LYS A 208 -11.12 -0.60 14.52
CA LYS A 208 -9.87 -1.22 14.98
C LYS A 208 -9.21 -2.05 13.88
N VAL A 209 -9.98 -2.47 12.88
CA VAL A 209 -9.49 -3.21 11.71
C VAL A 209 -9.21 -2.24 10.57
N VAL A 210 -10.19 -1.42 10.18
CA VAL A 210 -9.98 -0.34 9.20
C VAL A 210 -9.45 0.87 9.96
N ASP A 211 -8.13 1.03 10.03
CA ASP A 211 -7.50 1.93 10.98
C ASP A 211 -6.96 3.24 10.37
N ALA A 212 -6.87 3.35 9.03
CA ALA A 212 -6.47 4.58 8.36
C ALA A 212 -7.06 4.72 6.96
N ILE A 213 -7.06 5.97 6.48
CA ILE A 213 -7.50 6.35 5.14
C ILE A 213 -6.41 7.19 4.49
N TYR A 214 -6.01 6.82 3.28
CA TYR A 214 -5.04 7.51 2.45
C TYR A 214 -5.77 8.17 1.29
N LEU A 215 -6.11 9.45 1.45
CA LEU A 215 -6.92 10.20 0.49
C LEU A 215 -6.06 10.70 -0.66
N GLN A 216 -6.35 10.30 -1.88
CA GLN A 216 -5.66 10.79 -3.07
C GLN A 216 -5.99 12.28 -3.29
N CYS A 217 -4.98 13.15 -3.19
CA CYS A 217 -5.10 14.60 -3.38
C CYS A 217 -4.43 15.05 -4.69
N TYR A 218 -4.39 14.15 -5.67
CA TYR A 218 -3.84 14.36 -7.01
C TYR A 218 -4.82 13.80 -8.06
N ASP A 219 -4.54 14.00 -9.34
CA ASP A 219 -5.33 13.54 -10.49
C ASP A 219 -6.85 13.71 -10.29
N GLY A 220 -7.63 12.62 -10.23
CA GLY A 220 -9.07 12.64 -9.97
C GLY A 220 -9.45 13.21 -8.61
N GLY A 221 -8.55 13.16 -7.64
CA GLY A 221 -8.68 13.69 -6.29
C GLY A 221 -8.09 15.09 -6.08
N THR A 222 -7.77 15.86 -7.13
CA THR A 222 -7.06 17.16 -7.04
C THR A 222 -7.71 18.20 -6.13
N ARG A 223 -9.01 18.11 -5.88
CA ARG A 223 -9.76 18.99 -4.96
C ARG A 223 -10.07 18.33 -3.62
N ALA A 224 -9.58 17.12 -3.40
CA ALA A 224 -9.80 16.43 -2.15
C ALA A 224 -9.09 17.15 -0.99
N ASN A 225 -9.80 17.27 0.12
CA ASN A 225 -9.32 17.85 1.37
C ASN A 225 -9.59 16.87 2.50
N PRO A 226 -8.57 16.44 3.26
CA PRO A 226 -8.74 15.40 4.30
C PRO A 226 -9.79 15.74 5.35
N GLY A 227 -9.88 17.00 5.78
CA GLY A 227 -10.86 17.43 6.77
C GLY A 227 -12.30 17.40 6.22
N ILE A 228 -12.49 17.92 5.00
CA ILE A 228 -13.81 17.91 4.33
C ILE A 228 -14.24 16.48 4.05
N TRP A 229 -13.32 15.63 3.53
CA TRP A 229 -13.62 14.24 3.23
C TRP A 229 -13.99 13.47 4.50
N LYS A 230 -13.22 13.64 5.57
CA LYS A 230 -13.47 13.01 6.88
C LYS A 230 -14.85 13.36 7.40
N ALA A 231 -15.23 14.63 7.35
CA ALA A 231 -16.55 15.10 7.79
C ALA A 231 -17.68 14.54 6.93
N ALA A 232 -17.53 14.56 5.59
CA ALA A 232 -18.55 14.05 4.66
C ALA A 232 -18.79 12.54 4.82
N MET A 233 -17.74 11.77 5.08
CA MET A 233 -17.81 10.31 5.27
C MET A 233 -18.19 9.92 6.70
N GLY A 234 -18.13 10.81 7.66
CA GLY A 234 -18.31 10.48 9.07
C GLY A 234 -17.20 9.57 9.60
N ALA A 235 -16.00 9.65 9.02
CA ALA A 235 -14.88 8.78 9.35
C ALA A 235 -14.33 9.09 10.74
N VAL A 236 -14.20 8.08 11.60
CA VAL A 236 -13.51 8.20 12.89
C VAL A 236 -11.99 8.01 12.74
N GLN A 237 -11.57 7.26 11.71
CA GLN A 237 -10.19 6.99 11.36
C GLN A 237 -9.43 8.28 11.00
N PRO A 238 -8.09 8.32 11.16
CA PRO A 238 -7.28 9.37 10.61
C PRO A 238 -7.32 9.34 9.08
N VAL A 239 -7.32 10.53 8.47
CA VAL A 239 -7.26 10.71 7.02
C VAL A 239 -5.96 11.39 6.67
N TYR A 240 -5.14 10.75 5.84
CA TYR A 240 -3.84 11.21 5.40
C TYR A 240 -3.90 11.59 3.93
N PRO A 241 -3.50 12.82 3.55
CA PRO A 241 -3.40 13.18 2.13
C PRO A 241 -2.27 12.40 1.46
N ILE A 242 -2.50 11.94 0.24
CA ILE A 242 -1.47 11.45 -0.65
C ILE A 242 -1.15 12.55 -1.66
N PHE A 243 0.12 12.85 -1.83
CA PHE A 243 0.63 13.75 -2.85
C PHE A 243 1.41 12.99 -3.92
N MET A 244 1.38 13.50 -5.13
CA MET A 244 2.26 13.09 -6.22
C MET A 244 3.38 14.13 -6.34
N CYS A 245 4.63 13.68 -6.40
CA CYS A 245 5.77 14.60 -6.59
C CYS A 245 6.14 14.76 -8.06
N ARG A 246 6.94 15.78 -8.39
CA ARG A 246 7.58 15.89 -9.69
C ARG A 246 8.40 14.65 -10.01
N GLY A 247 8.54 14.30 -11.27
CA GLY A 247 9.09 13.01 -11.72
C GLY A 247 8.00 12.00 -12.09
N SER A 248 6.74 12.26 -11.72
CA SER A 248 5.60 11.44 -12.07
C SER A 248 5.38 11.43 -13.59
N PHE A 249 4.97 10.26 -14.11
CA PHE A 249 4.80 10.03 -15.55
C PHE A 249 6.03 10.40 -16.40
N SER A 250 7.21 10.29 -15.80
CA SER A 250 8.50 10.62 -16.45
C SER A 250 8.55 12.05 -17.02
N THR A 251 8.00 13.03 -16.29
CA THR A 251 8.13 14.46 -16.59
C THR A 251 8.54 15.27 -15.35
N CYS A 252 9.33 16.32 -15.55
CA CYS A 252 9.66 17.28 -14.50
C CYS A 252 8.58 18.35 -14.33
N GLU A 253 7.72 18.52 -15.31
CA GLU A 253 6.60 19.46 -15.28
C GLU A 253 5.44 18.94 -14.43
N SER A 254 4.48 19.81 -14.14
CA SER A 254 3.25 19.39 -13.46
C SER A 254 2.43 18.48 -14.35
N SER A 255 2.27 17.23 -13.92
CA SER A 255 1.41 16.24 -14.55
C SER A 255 0.53 15.62 -13.47
N HIS A 256 -0.76 15.41 -13.75
CA HIS A 256 -1.71 14.81 -12.80
C HIS A 256 -1.70 15.49 -11.41
N ASN A 257 -1.53 16.83 -11.40
CA ASN A 257 -1.39 17.63 -10.18
C ASN A 257 -0.18 17.23 -9.32
N SER A 258 0.89 16.70 -9.94
CA SER A 258 2.16 16.48 -9.23
C SER A 258 2.74 17.81 -8.75
N LYS A 259 3.35 17.82 -7.58
CA LYS A 259 3.74 19.03 -6.83
C LYS A 259 5.23 19.09 -6.62
N THR A 260 5.74 20.31 -6.55
CA THR A 260 7.07 20.59 -6.00
C THR A 260 7.08 20.36 -4.49
N VAL A 261 8.25 20.27 -3.89
CA VAL A 261 8.39 20.14 -2.43
C VAL A 261 7.77 21.32 -1.67
N ASP A 262 7.87 22.53 -2.22
CA ASP A 262 7.27 23.73 -1.62
C ASP A 262 5.74 23.75 -1.76
N GLU A 263 5.20 23.28 -2.89
CA GLU A 263 3.76 23.13 -3.07
C GLU A 263 3.18 22.10 -2.10
N ILE A 264 3.86 20.96 -1.88
CA ILE A 264 3.47 19.95 -0.87
C ILE A 264 3.46 20.62 0.52
N LYS A 265 4.51 21.32 0.89
CA LYS A 265 4.62 22.03 2.17
C LYS A 265 3.50 23.04 2.40
N ASN A 266 3.16 23.82 1.39
CA ASN A 266 2.08 24.81 1.46
C ASN A 266 0.71 24.13 1.57
N GLU A 267 0.48 23.06 0.82
CA GLU A 267 -0.77 22.29 0.88
C GLU A 267 -0.93 21.61 2.24
N MET A 268 0.14 21.06 2.82
CA MET A 268 0.13 20.50 4.17
C MET A 268 -0.30 21.52 5.22
N ARG A 269 0.23 22.75 5.15
CA ARG A 269 -0.18 23.84 6.04
C ARG A 269 -1.66 24.17 5.87
N ARG A 270 -2.16 24.25 4.63
CA ARG A 270 -3.57 24.51 4.34
C ARG A 270 -4.46 23.41 4.89
N PHE A 271 -4.12 22.14 4.65
CA PHE A 271 -4.89 21.01 5.19
C PHE A 271 -4.89 20.99 6.72
N LYS A 272 -3.80 21.40 7.35
CA LYS A 272 -3.71 21.45 8.81
C LYS A 272 -4.64 22.49 9.42
N VAL A 273 -4.94 23.57 8.70
CA VAL A 273 -5.94 24.57 9.13
C VAL A 273 -7.34 23.94 9.14
N ASP A 274 -7.69 23.21 8.07
CA ASP A 274 -9.02 22.58 7.95
C ASP A 274 -9.14 21.31 8.80
N TYR A 275 -8.03 20.65 9.11
CA TYR A 275 -7.96 19.41 9.86
C TYR A 275 -6.81 19.45 10.88
N PRO A 276 -6.99 20.15 12.02
CA PRO A 276 -5.95 20.31 13.05
C PRO A 276 -5.43 18.99 13.63
N GLN A 277 -6.24 17.92 13.64
CA GLN A 277 -5.85 16.58 14.11
C GLN A 277 -5.10 15.76 13.07
N MET A 278 -4.85 16.29 11.88
CA MET A 278 -4.07 15.58 10.86
C MET A 278 -2.69 15.21 11.41
N SER A 279 -2.37 13.92 11.40
CA SER A 279 -1.17 13.36 12.01
C SER A 279 -0.30 12.57 11.02
N GLY A 280 -0.47 12.82 9.72
CA GLY A 280 0.31 12.13 8.71
C GLY A 280 0.04 12.61 7.30
N ALA A 281 0.84 12.12 6.38
CA ALA A 281 0.72 12.32 4.95
C ALA A 281 1.51 11.25 4.18
N SER A 282 1.23 11.13 2.90
CA SER A 282 1.82 10.12 2.02
C SER A 282 2.35 10.73 0.74
N ILE A 283 3.30 10.04 0.12
CA ILE A 283 3.78 10.33 -1.21
C ILE A 283 3.50 9.16 -2.17
N TRP A 284 2.91 9.43 -3.28
CA TRP A 284 2.83 8.62 -4.46
C TRP A 284 3.90 9.08 -5.42
N GLN A 285 4.95 8.34 -5.72
CA GLN A 285 5.40 7.03 -5.30
C GLN A 285 6.94 6.95 -5.42
N MET A 286 7.58 5.87 -4.95
CA MET A 286 9.04 5.70 -5.02
C MET A 286 9.61 5.73 -6.45
N ALA A 287 8.86 5.20 -7.43
CA ALA A 287 9.26 5.27 -8.84
C ALA A 287 9.40 6.72 -9.31
N ASP A 288 8.51 7.62 -8.90
CA ASP A 288 8.53 9.02 -9.27
C ASP A 288 9.71 9.75 -8.63
N VAL A 289 10.04 9.41 -7.39
CA VAL A 289 11.24 9.91 -6.70
C VAL A 289 12.52 9.55 -7.47
N LYS A 290 12.61 8.30 -7.94
CA LYS A 290 13.74 7.86 -8.78
C LYS A 290 13.76 8.59 -10.13
N ASN A 291 12.60 8.77 -10.75
CA ASN A 291 12.48 9.48 -12.03
C ASN A 291 12.89 10.95 -11.92
N PHE A 292 12.54 11.65 -10.83
CA PHE A 292 12.97 13.01 -10.57
C PHE A 292 14.48 13.17 -10.72
N VAL A 293 15.24 12.30 -10.09
CA VAL A 293 16.71 12.31 -10.15
C VAL A 293 17.22 11.87 -11.52
N LYS A 294 16.66 10.78 -12.06
CA LYS A 294 17.07 10.24 -13.38
C LYS A 294 16.92 11.28 -14.50
N MET A 295 15.85 12.06 -14.45
CA MET A 295 15.57 13.13 -15.44
C MET A 295 16.28 14.45 -15.13
N ASN A 296 17.01 14.52 -14.01
CA ASN A 296 17.70 15.74 -13.58
C ASN A 296 16.74 16.94 -13.37
N CYS A 297 15.56 16.70 -12.81
CA CYS A 297 14.52 17.72 -12.65
C CYS A 297 14.99 18.93 -11.83
N ALA A 298 15.90 18.76 -10.89
CA ALA A 298 16.50 19.85 -10.13
C ALA A 298 17.23 20.90 -11.01
N VAL A 299 17.64 20.52 -12.21
CA VAL A 299 18.30 21.41 -13.17
C VAL A 299 17.34 21.92 -14.24
N THR A 300 16.48 21.04 -14.76
CA THR A 300 15.53 21.36 -15.85
C THR A 300 14.33 22.17 -15.38
N ASP A 301 13.91 21.97 -14.12
CA ASP A 301 12.87 22.74 -13.44
C ASP A 301 13.32 23.03 -12.00
N PRO A 302 14.12 24.07 -11.75
CA PRO A 302 14.63 24.41 -10.41
C PRO A 302 13.53 24.66 -9.36
N ALA A 303 12.32 25.02 -9.79
CA ALA A 303 11.18 25.19 -8.88
C ALA A 303 10.71 23.85 -8.30
N SER A 304 11.00 22.74 -8.97
CA SER A 304 10.59 21.40 -8.51
C SER A 304 11.38 20.87 -7.31
N GLY A 305 12.54 21.47 -7.00
CA GLY A 305 13.39 21.11 -5.86
C GLY A 305 14.88 21.15 -6.24
N SER A 306 15.77 21.08 -5.26
CA SER A 306 17.22 21.17 -5.43
C SER A 306 17.97 19.84 -5.32
N ALA A 307 17.27 18.74 -5.07
CA ALA A 307 17.88 17.45 -4.82
C ALA A 307 18.56 16.85 -6.07
N LYS A 308 19.79 16.38 -5.91
CA LYS A 308 20.58 15.73 -6.96
C LYS A 308 20.65 14.21 -6.80
N THR A 309 20.23 13.71 -5.66
CA THR A 309 20.22 12.27 -5.35
C THR A 309 18.84 11.86 -4.83
N VAL A 310 18.51 10.57 -4.97
CA VAL A 310 17.27 9.99 -4.43
C VAL A 310 17.17 10.21 -2.93
N LYS A 311 18.28 10.09 -2.20
CA LYS A 311 18.33 10.32 -0.75
C LYS A 311 17.98 11.76 -0.39
N GLU A 312 18.55 12.74 -1.08
CA GLU A 312 18.24 14.16 -0.87
C GLU A 312 16.77 14.47 -1.17
N PHE A 313 16.24 13.92 -2.27
CA PHE A 313 14.85 14.18 -2.65
C PHE A 313 13.86 13.53 -1.66
N LEU A 314 14.12 12.31 -1.21
CA LEU A 314 13.34 11.67 -0.14
C LEU A 314 13.35 12.51 1.15
N ALA A 315 14.50 13.09 1.52
CA ALA A 315 14.61 13.96 2.70
C ALA A 315 13.78 15.24 2.55
N GLN A 316 13.85 15.91 1.38
CA GLN A 316 13.05 17.12 1.09
C GLN A 316 11.55 16.82 1.09
N ILE A 317 11.12 15.73 0.47
CA ILE A 317 9.71 15.28 0.48
C ILE A 317 9.26 15.04 1.92
N LYS A 318 10.03 14.27 2.69
CA LYS A 318 9.69 13.97 4.08
C LYS A 318 9.56 15.22 4.94
N GLU A 319 10.49 16.18 4.78
CA GLU A 319 10.41 17.46 5.47
C GLU A 319 9.11 18.20 5.10
N SER A 320 8.78 18.25 3.81
CA SER A 320 7.55 18.91 3.32
C SER A 320 6.28 18.25 3.89
N LEU A 321 6.21 16.92 3.90
CA LEU A 321 5.10 16.17 4.50
C LEU A 321 5.01 16.37 6.02
N SER A 322 6.14 16.56 6.69
CA SER A 322 6.19 16.75 8.15
C SER A 322 5.78 18.16 8.59
N THR A 323 5.72 19.10 7.65
CA THR A 323 5.40 20.50 7.96
C THR A 323 3.97 20.64 8.46
N GLY A 324 3.84 21.13 9.69
CA GLY A 324 2.54 21.35 10.34
C GLY A 324 1.93 20.12 11.02
N LEU A 325 2.64 18.98 11.09
CA LEU A 325 2.21 17.78 11.83
C LEU A 325 2.54 17.84 13.32
#